data_ca0d601ea850807f00cec3ba6a2678d6
#
_entry.id   ca0d601ea850807f00cec3ba6a2678d6
#
_cell.length_a   1.000
_cell.length_b   1.000
_cell.length_c   1.000
_cell.angle_alpha   90.00
_cell.angle_beta   90.00
_cell.angle_gamma   90.00
#
_symmetry.space_group_name_H-M   'P 1'
#
loop_
_entity.id
_entity.type
_entity.pdbx_description
1 polymer ?
#
loop_
_entity_poly.entity_id
_entity_poly.type
_entity_poly.pdbx_seq_one_letter_code
_entity_poly.pdbx_strand_id
1 'polypeptide(L)'
;MKKVLVLAAATTVAMGSFGGIRALRHDPWGGQKNSWQMKRHAEKMGVVTNGGAKVVFVGDSITHFWETYGSQQLEKYFSAGEMKMLNLGYGGDRTEHLLWRLNEGGELDGYTAKCILLMICTNNTGHFPVDKEPPVDTILGIREVLRTIRAKQPSAAVVLTAIFPRGRDPKDAARRRNELVNKEIRAFADGRHVFWCDFNEQFLTLDGRLSPEIFPDCLHPADRGYEIWYAAVKPYIDYALSDGRLPVPPHRFAPFQRPETLIFDEPVPASPISRIRAVRGDDWTDPWLDRIQAMRNAIADAKGGVAAAYLAGGIARGLKATAGADALAAGALDLSIADDGIEHVIWRAENGVLDGYKAKRVFLLAGANGFGYPLEQVEQGVVRLLGLLKRKQPQAEVVLVPLAAANAADGKGAKMAERFNAMLKAHADGKRVKLP
;
A
#
# COMPACT_ATOMS: atom_id res chain seq x y z
N MET A 1 -21.52 43.40 23.59
CA MET A 1 -20.68 42.20 23.41
C MET A 1 -21.59 41.05 22.90
N LYS A 2 -21.56 40.78 21.60
CA LYS A 2 -22.39 39.70 20.96
C LYS A 2 -21.51 38.44 20.96
N LYS A 3 -21.93 37.40 21.65
CA LYS A 3 -21.31 36.07 21.58
C LYS A 3 -21.67 35.45 20.24
N VAL A 4 -20.69 35.20 19.40
CA VAL A 4 -20.85 34.41 18.18
C VAL A 4 -20.76 32.95 18.60
N LEU A 5 -21.85 32.24 18.51
CA LEU A 5 -21.92 30.79 18.66
C LEU A 5 -21.49 30.16 17.34
N VAL A 6 -20.32 29.56 17.30
CA VAL A 6 -19.89 28.73 16.17
C VAL A 6 -20.53 27.36 16.38
N LEU A 7 -21.56 27.05 15.63
CA LEU A 7 -22.15 25.72 15.54
C LEU A 7 -21.21 24.87 14.67
N ALA A 8 -20.44 23.97 15.28
CA ALA A 8 -19.78 22.90 14.58
C ALA A 8 -20.85 21.90 14.10
N ALA A 9 -21.10 21.87 12.81
CA ALA A 9 -21.95 20.83 12.21
C ALA A 9 -21.19 19.49 12.27
N ALA A 10 -21.53 18.67 13.24
CA ALA A 10 -21.15 17.27 13.24
C ALA A 10 -21.91 16.56 12.11
N THR A 11 -21.23 16.35 10.99
CA THR A 11 -21.71 15.44 9.93
C THR A 11 -21.62 14.02 10.48
N THR A 12 -22.75 13.53 10.98
CA THR A 12 -22.93 12.11 11.29
C THR A 12 -22.90 11.35 9.97
N VAL A 13 -21.74 10.80 9.61
CA VAL A 13 -21.65 9.83 8.52
C VAL A 13 -22.32 8.56 9.02
N ALA A 14 -23.46 8.23 8.42
CA ALA A 14 -24.18 7.00 8.67
C ALA A 14 -23.24 5.81 8.49
N MET A 15 -23.20 4.91 9.49
CA MET A 15 -22.56 3.61 9.40
C MET A 15 -23.31 2.76 8.36
N GLY A 16 -23.02 3.00 7.07
CA GLY A 16 -23.38 2.09 6.00
C GLY A 16 -22.52 0.85 6.09
N SER A 17 -23.09 -0.31 5.83
CA SER A 17 -22.38 -1.59 5.68
C SER A 17 -21.31 -1.44 4.58
N PHE A 18 -20.06 -1.21 4.96
CA PHE A 18 -18.95 -1.04 4.05
C PHE A 18 -18.61 -2.38 3.38
N GLY A 19 -19.22 -2.65 2.22
CA GLY A 19 -18.56 -3.37 1.16
C GLY A 19 -17.32 -2.57 0.79
N GLY A 20 -16.14 -3.18 0.68
CA GLY A 20 -14.94 -2.43 0.33
C GLY A 20 -13.67 -3.05 0.91
N ILE A 21 -12.55 -2.42 0.62
CA ILE A 21 -11.22 -2.83 1.05
C ILE A 21 -11.16 -2.80 2.58
N ARG A 22 -10.84 -3.97 3.19
CA ARG A 22 -10.77 -4.09 4.65
C ARG A 22 -9.81 -3.08 5.27
N ALA A 23 -8.63 -2.91 4.69
CA ALA A 23 -7.58 -2.02 5.18
C ALA A 23 -8.00 -0.53 5.29
N LEU A 24 -9.13 -0.14 4.68
CA LEU A 24 -9.69 1.22 4.71
C LEU A 24 -10.92 1.35 5.61
N ARG A 25 -11.35 0.29 6.27
CA ARG A 25 -12.49 0.36 7.19
C ARG A 25 -12.08 1.09 8.46
N HIS A 26 -13.08 1.54 9.21
CA HIS A 26 -12.90 2.01 10.57
C HIS A 26 -13.50 0.93 11.50
N ASP A 27 -12.63 0.07 12.01
CA ASP A 27 -13.05 -1.11 12.79
C ASP A 27 -12.56 -1.04 14.24
N PRO A 28 -13.43 -0.85 15.22
CA PRO A 28 -13.06 -0.95 16.65
C PRO A 28 -12.96 -2.42 17.10
N TRP A 29 -12.06 -3.20 16.46
CA TRP A 29 -11.82 -4.63 16.76
C TRP A 29 -13.11 -5.48 16.76
N GLY A 30 -13.89 -5.37 15.67
CA GLY A 30 -15.15 -6.10 15.51
C GLY A 30 -16.26 -5.63 16.46
N GLY A 31 -16.19 -4.42 16.98
CA GLY A 31 -17.20 -3.84 17.86
C GLY A 31 -17.22 -4.39 19.31
N GLN A 32 -16.17 -5.10 19.73
CA GLN A 32 -16.08 -5.70 21.08
C GLN A 32 -15.79 -4.65 22.16
N LYS A 33 -16.83 -4.02 22.71
CA LYS A 33 -16.73 -2.92 23.70
C LYS A 33 -15.90 -3.23 24.96
N ASN A 34 -15.78 -4.49 25.35
CA ASN A 34 -15.04 -4.92 26.56
C ASN A 34 -13.70 -5.58 26.24
N SER A 35 -13.21 -5.46 25.01
CA SER A 35 -11.91 -6.00 24.64
C SER A 35 -10.77 -5.32 25.41
N TRP A 36 -9.62 -5.96 25.53
CA TRP A 36 -8.45 -5.36 26.15
C TRP A 36 -7.97 -4.12 25.36
N GLN A 37 -8.17 -4.12 24.05
CA GLN A 37 -7.87 -2.97 23.21
C GLN A 37 -8.70 -1.75 23.58
N MET A 38 -10.00 -1.92 23.83
CA MET A 38 -10.88 -0.83 24.27
C MET A 38 -10.52 -0.32 25.66
N LYS A 39 -10.07 -1.20 26.58
CA LYS A 39 -9.55 -0.78 27.88
C LYS A 39 -8.29 0.05 27.74
N ARG A 40 -7.33 -0.43 26.91
CA ARG A 40 -6.11 0.31 26.60
C ARG A 40 -6.43 1.67 25.94
N HIS A 41 -7.38 1.69 25.03
CA HIS A 41 -7.84 2.93 24.40
C HIS A 41 -8.33 3.93 25.45
N ALA A 42 -9.18 3.51 26.38
CA ALA A 42 -9.65 4.39 27.47
C ALA A 42 -8.50 4.92 28.34
N GLU A 43 -7.49 4.08 28.65
CA GLU A 43 -6.28 4.51 29.39
C GLU A 43 -5.49 5.56 28.61
N LYS A 44 -5.25 5.33 27.30
CA LYS A 44 -4.52 6.28 26.45
C LYS A 44 -5.28 7.58 26.24
N MET A 45 -6.61 7.53 26.13
CA MET A 45 -7.45 8.73 26.11
C MET A 45 -7.32 9.56 27.37
N GLY A 46 -7.08 8.95 28.53
CA GLY A 46 -6.75 9.69 29.75
C GLY A 46 -5.47 10.53 29.61
N VAL A 47 -4.45 10.04 28.88
CA VAL A 47 -3.23 10.82 28.60
C VAL A 47 -3.50 11.89 27.54
N VAL A 48 -4.23 11.55 26.48
CA VAL A 48 -4.61 12.46 25.39
C VAL A 48 -5.36 13.67 25.91
N THR A 49 -6.40 13.47 26.73
CA THR A 49 -7.22 14.55 27.31
C THR A 49 -6.47 15.42 28.31
N ASN A 50 -5.38 14.90 28.89
CA ASN A 50 -4.48 15.66 29.77
C ASN A 50 -3.29 16.33 29.03
N GLY A 51 -3.43 16.56 27.72
CA GLY A 51 -2.47 17.31 26.91
C GLY A 51 -1.52 16.46 26.06
N GLY A 52 -1.70 15.12 26.03
CA GLY A 52 -0.93 14.21 25.18
C GLY A 52 0.58 14.22 25.44
N ALA A 53 1.36 14.16 24.36
CA ALA A 53 2.82 14.24 24.41
C ALA A 53 3.39 14.90 23.15
N LYS A 54 4.64 15.38 23.21
CA LYS A 54 5.35 15.90 22.02
C LYS A 54 5.86 14.80 21.09
N VAL A 55 6.20 13.64 21.65
CA VAL A 55 6.62 12.45 20.92
C VAL A 55 5.55 11.39 21.03
N VAL A 56 5.02 10.94 19.91
CA VAL A 56 3.91 9.97 19.85
C VAL A 56 4.31 8.81 18.95
N PHE A 57 4.16 7.59 19.44
CA PHE A 57 4.39 6.38 18.68
C PHE A 57 3.04 5.74 18.34
N VAL A 58 2.81 5.48 17.09
CA VAL A 58 1.56 4.96 16.54
C VAL A 58 1.84 3.65 15.81
N GLY A 59 1.12 2.58 16.15
CA GLY A 59 1.38 1.29 15.50
C GLY A 59 0.66 0.10 16.12
N ASP A 60 1.21 -1.08 15.86
CA ASP A 60 0.70 -2.39 16.30
C ASP A 60 1.41 -2.94 17.55
N SER A 61 1.51 -4.28 17.68
CA SER A 61 2.18 -4.94 18.81
C SER A 61 3.65 -4.54 18.94
N ILE A 62 4.35 -4.35 17.85
CA ILE A 62 5.77 -3.99 17.88
C ILE A 62 5.94 -2.62 18.54
N THR A 63 5.05 -1.68 18.26
CA THR A 63 4.99 -0.38 18.94
C THR A 63 4.50 -0.51 20.40
N HIS A 64 3.45 -1.34 20.63
CA HIS A 64 2.95 -1.58 21.99
C HIS A 64 4.06 -2.07 22.93
N PHE A 65 4.88 -2.98 22.46
CA PHE A 65 5.88 -3.68 23.30
C PHE A 65 7.11 -2.85 23.66
N TRP A 66 7.19 -1.57 23.30
CA TRP A 66 8.04 -0.62 24.00
C TRP A 66 7.78 -0.63 25.52
N GLU A 67 6.54 -0.91 25.94
CA GLU A 67 6.14 -0.94 27.36
C GLU A 67 6.50 -2.28 28.05
N THR A 68 6.97 -3.29 27.31
CA THR A 68 7.33 -4.61 27.84
C THR A 68 8.71 -5.05 27.39
N TYR A 69 8.87 -5.54 26.16
CA TYR A 69 10.17 -6.02 25.65
C TYR A 69 11.20 -4.91 25.46
N GLY A 70 10.76 -3.69 25.21
CA GLY A 70 11.59 -2.49 25.11
C GLY A 70 11.56 -1.60 26.36
N SER A 71 11.07 -2.08 27.50
CA SER A 71 10.83 -1.27 28.68
C SER A 71 12.09 -0.59 29.25
N GLN A 72 13.25 -1.25 29.18
CA GLN A 72 14.52 -0.65 29.56
C GLN A 72 14.89 0.54 28.68
N GLN A 73 14.68 0.41 27.38
CA GLN A 73 14.94 1.49 26.43
C GLN A 73 13.88 2.60 26.52
N LEU A 74 12.62 2.24 26.79
CA LEU A 74 11.57 3.21 27.06
C LEU A 74 11.93 4.09 28.26
N GLU A 75 12.31 3.50 29.38
CA GLU A 75 12.71 4.22 30.58
C GLU A 75 13.94 5.10 30.34
N LYS A 76 14.95 4.54 29.69
CA LYS A 76 16.22 5.23 29.40
C LYS A 76 16.05 6.47 28.55
N TYR A 77 15.18 6.42 27.52
CA TYR A 77 15.12 7.46 26.49
C TYR A 77 13.83 8.29 26.48
N PHE A 78 12.72 7.77 26.99
CA PHE A 78 11.39 8.33 26.78
C PHE A 78 10.57 8.56 28.07
N SER A 79 11.17 8.46 29.24
CA SER A 79 10.45 8.52 30.52
C SER A 79 10.20 9.94 31.01
N ALA A 80 10.94 10.95 30.55
CA ALA A 80 10.91 12.28 31.14
C ALA A 80 10.99 13.42 30.10
N GLY A 81 10.55 14.60 30.54
CA GLY A 81 10.67 15.86 29.80
C GLY A 81 9.94 15.85 28.45
N GLU A 82 10.51 16.56 27.50
CA GLU A 82 9.98 16.65 26.12
C GLU A 82 10.09 15.33 25.34
N MET A 83 10.98 14.44 25.77
CA MET A 83 11.15 13.10 25.21
C MET A 83 10.10 12.11 25.72
N LYS A 84 9.27 12.48 26.70
CA LYS A 84 8.22 11.58 27.19
C LYS A 84 7.32 11.16 26.04
N MET A 85 7.25 9.84 25.82
CA MET A 85 6.52 9.24 24.70
C MET A 85 5.08 8.92 25.12
N LEU A 86 4.14 9.24 24.24
CA LEU A 86 2.80 8.66 24.25
C LEU A 86 2.80 7.44 23.32
N ASN A 87 2.65 6.25 23.91
CA ASN A 87 2.61 5.01 23.15
C ASN A 87 1.17 4.64 22.74
N LEU A 88 0.85 4.87 21.48
CA LEU A 88 -0.39 4.48 20.83
C LEU A 88 -0.18 3.22 19.95
N GLY A 89 0.61 2.27 20.42
CA GLY A 89 0.74 0.94 19.86
C GLY A 89 -0.27 -0.03 20.47
N TYR A 90 -0.89 -0.89 19.65
CA TYR A 90 -1.87 -1.88 20.11
C TYR A 90 -1.59 -3.24 19.47
N GLY A 91 -1.46 -4.28 20.30
CA GLY A 91 -1.22 -5.64 19.82
C GLY A 91 -2.28 -6.11 18.84
N GLY A 92 -1.85 -6.64 17.71
CA GLY A 92 -2.73 -7.15 16.67
C GLY A 92 -3.33 -6.11 15.75
N ASP A 93 -3.04 -4.82 15.96
CA ASP A 93 -3.58 -3.75 15.13
C ASP A 93 -3.19 -3.87 13.66
N ARG A 94 -4.13 -3.46 12.84
CA ARG A 94 -4.11 -3.35 11.41
C ARG A 94 -4.52 -1.93 11.03
N THR A 95 -4.41 -1.55 9.78
CA THR A 95 -4.76 -0.18 9.35
C THR A 95 -6.21 0.18 9.67
N GLU A 96 -7.16 -0.73 9.54
CA GLU A 96 -8.57 -0.49 9.85
C GLU A 96 -8.82 -0.17 11.33
N HIS A 97 -8.11 -0.83 12.25
CA HIS A 97 -8.21 -0.52 13.68
C HIS A 97 -7.59 0.84 13.98
N LEU A 98 -6.43 1.10 13.40
CA LEU A 98 -5.74 2.37 13.55
C LEU A 98 -6.56 3.53 12.99
N LEU A 99 -7.18 3.38 11.80
CA LEU A 99 -8.06 4.39 11.23
C LEU A 99 -9.22 4.75 12.17
N TRP A 100 -9.85 3.73 12.80
CA TRP A 100 -10.88 3.99 13.80
C TRP A 100 -10.33 4.77 15.00
N ARG A 101 -9.18 4.37 15.55
CA ARG A 101 -8.57 5.03 16.73
C ARG A 101 -8.22 6.48 16.46
N LEU A 102 -7.69 6.75 15.27
CA LEU A 102 -7.30 8.10 14.89
C LEU A 102 -8.50 9.00 14.55
N ASN A 103 -9.59 8.45 14.01
CA ASN A 103 -10.78 9.22 13.64
C ASN A 103 -11.81 9.24 14.77
N GLU A 104 -12.62 8.19 14.93
CA GLU A 104 -13.70 8.11 15.91
C GLU A 104 -13.17 7.99 17.34
N GLY A 105 -12.01 7.32 17.52
CA GLY A 105 -11.35 7.16 18.80
C GLY A 105 -10.66 8.41 19.33
N GLY A 106 -10.35 9.39 18.48
CA GLY A 106 -9.85 10.71 18.88
C GLY A 106 -8.42 10.72 19.45
N GLU A 107 -7.60 9.69 19.22
CA GLU A 107 -6.28 9.57 19.86
C GLU A 107 -5.25 10.64 19.44
N LEU A 108 -5.50 11.41 18.40
CA LEU A 108 -4.68 12.54 17.97
C LEU A 108 -5.37 13.90 18.17
N ASP A 109 -6.45 13.96 18.93
CA ASP A 109 -7.22 15.18 19.10
C ASP A 109 -6.88 15.90 20.42
N GLY A 110 -7.01 17.24 20.45
CA GLY A 110 -6.91 18.04 21.66
C GLY A 110 -5.50 18.35 22.15
N TYR A 111 -4.44 17.95 21.44
CA TYR A 111 -3.06 18.31 21.72
C TYR A 111 -2.24 18.50 20.43
N THR A 112 -1.01 18.97 20.55
CA THR A 112 -0.10 19.15 19.42
C THR A 112 1.18 18.34 19.62
N ALA A 113 1.36 17.30 18.81
CA ALA A 113 2.60 16.55 18.74
C ALA A 113 3.66 17.31 17.92
N LYS A 114 4.93 17.11 18.26
CA LYS A 114 6.09 17.56 17.46
C LYS A 114 6.59 16.46 16.53
N CYS A 115 6.60 15.23 17.01
CA CYS A 115 7.07 14.06 16.27
C CYS A 115 6.07 12.90 16.42
N ILE A 116 5.66 12.31 15.31
CA ILE A 116 4.83 11.09 15.28
C ILE A 116 5.60 10.01 14.53
N LEU A 117 5.88 8.89 15.21
CA LEU A 117 6.48 7.73 14.59
C LEU A 117 5.39 6.72 14.25
N LEU A 118 5.28 6.38 12.98
CA LEU A 118 4.31 5.41 12.48
C LEU A 118 5.02 4.13 12.03
N MET A 119 4.70 3.00 12.66
CA MET A 119 5.06 1.66 12.21
C MET A 119 3.87 0.73 12.36
N ILE A 120 3.31 0.28 11.25
CA ILE A 120 2.07 -0.51 11.18
C ILE A 120 2.12 -1.45 9.97
N CYS A 121 1.27 -2.43 9.92
CA CYS A 121 0.95 -3.31 8.78
C CYS A 121 1.56 -4.69 8.78
N THR A 122 2.40 -5.08 9.72
CA THR A 122 2.83 -6.49 9.78
C THR A 122 1.64 -7.45 9.92
N ASN A 123 0.54 -6.99 10.51
CA ASN A 123 -0.70 -7.77 10.67
C ASN A 123 -1.58 -7.74 9.40
N ASN A 124 -1.57 -6.66 8.63
CA ASN A 124 -2.23 -6.64 7.31
C ASN A 124 -1.61 -7.67 6.38
N THR A 125 -0.29 -7.76 6.34
CA THR A 125 0.44 -8.70 5.50
C THR A 125 0.47 -10.13 6.05
N GLY A 126 0.23 -10.33 7.36
CA GLY A 126 0.41 -11.60 8.06
C GLY A 126 -0.85 -12.35 8.47
N HIS A 127 -1.97 -11.68 8.72
CA HIS A 127 -3.17 -12.32 9.26
C HIS A 127 -4.02 -13.04 8.21
N PHE A 128 -3.97 -12.61 6.95
CA PHE A 128 -4.78 -13.18 5.89
C PHE A 128 -3.94 -13.63 4.70
N PRO A 129 -4.41 -14.63 3.94
CA PRO A 129 -3.82 -15.00 2.67
C PRO A 129 -3.83 -13.82 1.69
N VAL A 130 -2.88 -13.83 0.74
CA VAL A 130 -2.68 -12.74 -0.24
C VAL A 130 -3.89 -12.50 -1.15
N ASP A 131 -4.68 -13.54 -1.44
CA ASP A 131 -5.91 -13.43 -2.23
C ASP A 131 -7.05 -12.74 -1.47
N LYS A 132 -6.98 -12.68 -0.14
CA LYS A 132 -7.94 -11.98 0.73
C LYS A 132 -7.50 -10.57 1.07
N GLU A 133 -6.21 -10.34 1.19
CA GLU A 133 -5.62 -9.05 1.48
C GLU A 133 -4.29 -8.89 0.73
N PRO A 134 -4.38 -8.46 -0.53
CA PRO A 134 -3.20 -8.26 -1.36
C PRO A 134 -2.41 -7.01 -0.92
N PRO A 135 -1.11 -6.93 -1.27
CA PRO A 135 -0.24 -5.83 -0.85
C PRO A 135 -0.79 -4.43 -1.14
N VAL A 136 -1.49 -4.24 -2.25
CA VAL A 136 -2.06 -2.92 -2.59
C VAL A 136 -3.11 -2.44 -1.58
N ASP A 137 -3.88 -3.35 -0.95
CA ASP A 137 -4.85 -2.96 0.08
C ASP A 137 -4.13 -2.40 1.30
N THR A 138 -2.99 -2.99 1.68
CA THR A 138 -2.13 -2.49 2.76
C THR A 138 -1.52 -1.12 2.39
N ILE A 139 -1.04 -0.94 1.16
CA ILE A 139 -0.51 0.34 0.67
C ILE A 139 -1.57 1.44 0.77
N LEU A 140 -2.80 1.15 0.33
CA LEU A 140 -3.94 2.08 0.44
C LEU A 140 -4.27 2.42 1.90
N GLY A 141 -4.24 1.42 2.79
CA GLY A 141 -4.46 1.62 4.22
C GLY A 141 -3.43 2.55 4.86
N ILE A 142 -2.14 2.37 4.55
CA ILE A 142 -1.07 3.26 5.04
C ILE A 142 -1.24 4.68 4.51
N ARG A 143 -1.57 4.84 3.21
CA ARG A 143 -1.85 6.16 2.64
C ARG A 143 -2.94 6.89 3.42
N GLU A 144 -4.03 6.21 3.73
CA GLU A 144 -5.14 6.82 4.47
C GLU A 144 -4.79 7.13 5.93
N VAL A 145 -4.04 6.26 6.60
CA VAL A 145 -3.49 6.53 7.95
C VAL A 145 -2.62 7.79 7.94
N LEU A 146 -1.71 7.92 6.98
CA LEU A 146 -0.85 9.10 6.87
C LEU A 146 -1.66 10.37 6.59
N ARG A 147 -2.66 10.31 5.69
CA ARG A 147 -3.58 11.43 5.43
C ARG A 147 -4.29 11.87 6.71
N THR A 148 -4.79 10.91 7.49
CA THR A 148 -5.46 11.18 8.76
C THR A 148 -4.52 11.83 9.78
N ILE A 149 -3.29 11.29 9.92
CA ILE A 149 -2.28 11.88 10.81
C ILE A 149 -1.96 13.31 10.39
N ARG A 150 -1.70 13.56 9.11
CA ARG A 150 -1.38 14.90 8.59
C ARG A 150 -2.53 15.88 8.77
N ALA A 151 -3.77 15.45 8.55
CA ALA A 151 -4.95 16.29 8.76
C ALA A 151 -5.13 16.69 10.24
N LYS A 152 -4.90 15.77 11.17
CA LYS A 152 -5.07 16.02 12.62
C LYS A 152 -3.88 16.70 13.27
N GLN A 153 -2.67 16.45 12.81
CA GLN A 153 -1.40 16.92 13.35
C GLN A 153 -0.53 17.58 12.27
N PRO A 154 -0.99 18.66 11.62
CA PRO A 154 -0.33 19.24 10.43
C PRO A 154 1.07 19.81 10.71
N SER A 155 1.39 20.17 11.96
CA SER A 155 2.70 20.68 12.35
C SER A 155 3.69 19.61 12.76
N ALA A 156 3.25 18.36 12.97
CA ALA A 156 4.13 17.29 13.40
C ALA A 156 5.03 16.79 12.26
N ALA A 157 6.30 16.50 12.57
CA ALA A 157 7.13 15.68 11.72
C ALA A 157 6.67 14.21 11.86
N VAL A 158 6.25 13.59 10.77
CA VAL A 158 5.83 12.19 10.75
C VAL A 158 6.98 11.32 10.26
N VAL A 159 7.39 10.35 11.06
CA VAL A 159 8.43 9.37 10.67
C VAL A 159 7.74 8.07 10.28
N LEU A 160 7.64 7.81 8.99
CA LEU A 160 7.16 6.55 8.45
C LEU A 160 8.29 5.53 8.52
N THR A 161 8.21 4.63 9.47
CA THR A 161 9.17 3.55 9.65
C THR A 161 8.81 2.40 8.73
N ALA A 162 9.81 1.83 8.05
CA ALA A 162 9.63 0.60 7.27
C ALA A 162 9.02 -0.50 8.14
N ILE A 163 8.09 -1.27 7.58
CA ILE A 163 7.56 -2.47 8.25
C ILE A 163 8.73 -3.43 8.48
N PHE A 164 8.90 -3.87 9.73
CA PHE A 164 10.01 -4.71 10.10
C PHE A 164 9.98 -6.08 9.41
N PRO A 165 11.15 -6.69 9.17
CA PRO A 165 11.22 -8.04 8.65
C PRO A 165 10.60 -9.01 9.64
N ARG A 166 9.95 -10.06 9.13
CA ARG A 166 9.37 -11.14 9.91
C ARG A 166 9.67 -12.49 9.28
N GLY A 167 9.51 -13.56 10.07
CA GLY A 167 9.97 -14.87 9.61
C GLY A 167 11.49 -14.96 9.59
N ARG A 168 12.03 -16.13 9.93
CA ARG A 168 13.48 -16.30 9.99
C ARG A 168 14.14 -16.28 8.62
N ASP A 169 13.50 -16.91 7.65
CA ASP A 169 14.03 -17.07 6.30
C ASP A 169 13.68 -15.87 5.42
N PRO A 170 14.61 -15.33 4.61
CA PRO A 170 14.32 -14.27 3.65
C PRO A 170 13.26 -14.67 2.59
N LYS A 171 12.98 -15.98 2.45
CA LYS A 171 11.93 -16.50 1.56
C LYS A 171 10.55 -16.57 2.21
N ASP A 172 10.41 -16.22 3.50
CA ASP A 172 9.11 -16.18 4.16
C ASP A 172 8.12 -15.29 3.40
N ALA A 173 6.91 -15.82 3.16
CA ALA A 173 5.92 -15.16 2.30
C ALA A 173 5.40 -13.83 2.91
N ALA A 174 5.25 -13.74 4.23
CA ALA A 174 4.81 -12.52 4.87
C ALA A 174 5.93 -11.47 4.89
N ARG A 175 7.19 -11.90 5.06
CA ARG A 175 8.36 -11.03 4.93
C ARG A 175 8.46 -10.41 3.54
N ARG A 176 8.35 -11.21 2.49
CA ARG A 176 8.36 -10.69 1.10
C ARG A 176 7.22 -9.72 0.85
N ARG A 177 6.05 -9.93 1.46
CA ARG A 177 4.95 -8.97 1.38
C ARG A 177 5.29 -7.66 2.09
N ASN A 178 5.93 -7.69 3.27
CA ASN A 178 6.41 -6.49 3.95
C ASN A 178 7.41 -5.71 3.08
N GLU A 179 8.39 -6.41 2.50
CA GLU A 179 9.40 -5.82 1.61
C GLU A 179 8.76 -5.16 0.38
N LEU A 180 7.77 -5.83 -0.23
CA LEU A 180 7.03 -5.30 -1.38
C LEU A 180 6.24 -4.03 -0.99
N VAL A 181 5.54 -4.04 0.15
CA VAL A 181 4.82 -2.87 0.65
C VAL A 181 5.80 -1.73 0.96
N ASN A 182 6.92 -2.01 1.65
CA ASN A 182 7.95 -1.02 1.97
C ASN A 182 8.51 -0.34 0.73
N LYS A 183 8.74 -1.11 -0.35
CA LYS A 183 9.20 -0.57 -1.64
C LYS A 183 8.27 0.53 -2.17
N GLU A 184 6.97 0.38 -1.98
CA GLU A 184 5.98 1.32 -2.52
C GLU A 184 5.69 2.48 -1.56
N ILE A 185 5.49 2.22 -0.27
CA ILE A 185 5.07 3.24 0.71
C ILE A 185 6.15 4.29 1.00
N ARG A 186 7.41 4.01 0.72
CA ARG A 186 8.46 5.04 0.79
C ARG A 186 8.17 6.26 -0.08
N ALA A 187 7.38 6.12 -1.16
CA ALA A 187 6.96 7.22 -2.00
C ALA A 187 6.01 8.21 -1.28
N PHE A 188 5.42 7.81 -0.15
CA PHE A 188 4.57 8.68 0.67
C PHE A 188 5.36 9.65 1.55
N ALA A 189 6.66 9.50 1.63
CA ALA A 189 7.53 10.42 2.37
C ALA A 189 8.04 11.54 1.45
N ASP A 190 7.76 12.79 1.82
CA ASP A 190 8.17 13.99 1.06
C ASP A 190 9.51 14.58 1.53
N GLY A 191 10.09 14.02 2.63
CA GLY A 191 11.32 14.50 3.25
C GLY A 191 11.19 15.85 3.95
N ARG A 192 9.97 16.35 4.12
CA ARG A 192 9.67 17.64 4.76
C ARG A 192 8.71 17.50 5.92
N HIS A 193 7.58 16.85 5.70
CA HIS A 193 6.54 16.59 6.71
C HIS A 193 6.47 15.12 7.08
N VAL A 194 6.70 14.25 6.08
CA VAL A 194 6.77 12.81 6.25
C VAL A 194 8.17 12.35 5.86
N PHE A 195 8.85 11.69 6.77
CA PHE A 195 10.21 11.18 6.60
C PHE A 195 10.18 9.66 6.51
N TRP A 196 10.92 9.08 5.56
CA TRP A 196 11.11 7.65 5.49
C TRP A 196 12.28 7.21 6.38
N CYS A 197 12.05 6.21 7.21
CA CYS A 197 13.09 5.65 8.08
C CYS A 197 13.12 4.13 7.91
N ASP A 198 14.15 3.63 7.20
CA ASP A 198 14.40 2.21 7.00
C ASP A 198 15.77 1.83 7.55
N PHE A 199 15.79 0.90 8.47
CA PHE A 199 16.97 0.35 9.10
C PHE A 199 16.88 -1.17 9.27
N ASN A 200 16.02 -1.79 8.49
CA ASN A 200 15.72 -3.24 8.55
C ASN A 200 16.96 -4.12 8.38
N GLU A 201 17.95 -3.66 7.63
CA GLU A 201 19.22 -4.39 7.46
C GLU A 201 19.95 -4.61 8.78
N GLN A 202 19.78 -3.71 9.77
CA GLN A 202 20.44 -3.86 11.08
C GLN A 202 19.86 -5.00 11.93
N PHE A 203 18.72 -5.54 11.51
CA PHE A 203 18.06 -6.68 12.16
C PHE A 203 18.49 -8.03 11.59
N LEU A 204 19.24 -8.01 10.48
CA LEU A 204 19.56 -9.20 9.70
C LEU A 204 20.99 -9.66 9.94
N THR A 205 21.18 -10.95 9.83
CA THR A 205 22.49 -11.58 9.71
C THR A 205 23.04 -11.40 8.28
N LEU A 206 24.32 -11.68 8.05
CA LEU A 206 24.97 -11.52 6.75
C LEU A 206 24.32 -12.36 5.62
N ASP A 207 23.69 -13.48 5.96
CA ASP A 207 22.94 -14.33 5.03
C ASP A 207 21.47 -13.89 4.88
N GLY A 208 21.12 -12.70 5.39
CA GLY A 208 19.81 -12.10 5.27
C GLY A 208 18.73 -12.70 6.18
N ARG A 209 19.07 -13.57 7.12
CA ARG A 209 18.14 -14.12 8.09
C ARG A 209 17.86 -13.14 9.20
N LEU A 210 16.65 -13.23 9.79
CA LEU A 210 16.31 -12.45 10.96
C LEU A 210 17.12 -12.97 12.17
N SER A 211 17.85 -12.06 12.85
CA SER A 211 18.65 -12.42 14.00
C SER A 211 17.80 -12.92 15.16
N PRO A 212 18.04 -14.11 15.70
CA PRO A 212 17.29 -14.65 16.84
C PRO A 212 17.54 -13.90 18.15
N GLU A 213 18.67 -13.22 18.28
CA GLU A 213 18.96 -12.37 19.44
C GLU A 213 18.14 -11.10 19.44
N ILE A 214 17.84 -10.58 18.26
CA ILE A 214 17.05 -9.35 18.10
C ILE A 214 15.55 -9.67 18.00
N PHE A 215 15.18 -10.78 17.32
CA PHE A 215 13.80 -11.23 17.12
C PHE A 215 13.62 -12.69 17.54
N PRO A 216 13.43 -12.96 18.83
CA PRO A 216 13.37 -14.35 19.34
C PRO A 216 12.21 -15.17 18.76
N ASP A 217 11.05 -14.55 18.54
CA ASP A 217 9.85 -15.15 17.96
C ASP A 217 9.68 -14.92 16.46
N CYS A 218 10.71 -14.35 15.81
CA CYS A 218 10.73 -14.00 14.41
C CYS A 218 9.69 -12.93 13.98
N LEU A 219 9.18 -12.13 14.92
CA LEU A 219 8.19 -11.07 14.69
C LEU A 219 8.41 -9.83 15.57
N HIS A 220 8.62 -10.03 16.87
CA HIS A 220 8.74 -8.95 17.84
C HIS A 220 10.20 -8.76 18.25
N PRO A 221 10.72 -7.52 18.24
CA PRO A 221 12.07 -7.26 18.69
C PRO A 221 12.20 -7.46 20.21
N ALA A 222 13.34 -7.97 20.65
CA ALA A 222 13.79 -7.92 22.02
C ALA A 222 14.42 -6.54 22.34
N ASP A 223 14.86 -6.31 23.56
CA ASP A 223 15.41 -5.03 24.04
C ASP A 223 16.46 -4.43 23.10
N ARG A 224 17.40 -5.24 22.60
CA ARG A 224 18.39 -4.81 21.61
C ARG A 224 17.77 -4.26 20.31
N GLY A 225 16.66 -4.82 19.87
CA GLY A 225 15.95 -4.32 18.68
C GLY A 225 15.32 -2.95 18.91
N TYR A 226 14.84 -2.68 20.12
CA TYR A 226 14.34 -1.36 20.52
C TYR A 226 15.45 -0.33 20.63
N GLU A 227 16.65 -0.72 21.09
CA GLU A 227 17.82 0.16 21.09
C GLU A 227 18.21 0.57 19.65
N ILE A 228 18.24 -0.39 18.72
CA ILE A 228 18.48 -0.12 17.30
C ILE A 228 17.41 0.83 16.74
N TRP A 229 16.13 0.58 17.06
CA TRP A 229 15.04 1.43 16.62
C TRP A 229 15.19 2.87 17.14
N TYR A 230 15.47 3.03 18.44
CA TYR A 230 15.72 4.36 18.99
C TYR A 230 16.86 5.08 18.26
N ALA A 231 17.99 4.42 18.08
CA ALA A 231 19.13 5.01 17.40
C ALA A 231 18.81 5.49 15.97
N ALA A 232 17.96 4.73 15.27
CA ALA A 232 17.54 5.07 13.92
C ALA A 232 16.58 6.26 13.86
N VAL A 233 15.66 6.38 14.82
CA VAL A 233 14.63 7.44 14.82
C VAL A 233 15.03 8.70 15.58
N LYS A 234 16.04 8.62 16.45
CA LYS A 234 16.51 9.75 17.27
C LYS A 234 16.78 11.02 16.46
N PRO A 235 17.48 10.99 15.32
CA PRO A 235 17.74 12.21 14.53
C PRO A 235 16.45 12.94 14.10
N TYR A 236 15.38 12.22 13.82
CA TYR A 236 14.08 12.79 13.41
C TYR A 236 13.36 13.41 14.62
N ILE A 237 13.44 12.74 15.77
CA ILE A 237 12.87 13.26 17.03
C ILE A 237 13.58 14.55 17.43
N ASP A 238 14.91 14.57 17.43
CA ASP A 238 15.71 15.74 17.75
C ASP A 238 15.41 16.91 16.79
N TYR A 239 15.29 16.62 15.49
CA TYR A 239 14.89 17.60 14.48
C TYR A 239 13.51 18.20 14.81
N ALA A 240 12.52 17.35 15.09
CA ALA A 240 11.16 17.78 15.38
C ALA A 240 11.06 18.59 16.68
N LEU A 241 11.75 18.18 17.74
CA LEU A 241 11.79 18.88 19.02
C LEU A 241 12.56 20.19 18.95
N SER A 242 13.51 20.32 18.01
CA SER A 242 14.26 21.56 17.78
C SER A 242 13.48 22.63 17.00
N ASP A 243 12.23 22.34 16.59
CA ASP A 243 11.45 23.19 15.69
C ASP A 243 12.18 23.50 14.36
N GLY A 244 12.89 22.50 13.83
CA GLY A 244 13.64 22.61 12.58
C GLY A 244 14.95 23.40 12.69
N ARG A 245 15.43 23.71 13.89
CA ARG A 245 16.74 24.38 14.09
C ARG A 245 17.92 23.45 13.82
N LEU A 246 17.73 22.16 13.97
CA LEU A 246 18.71 21.15 13.56
C LEU A 246 18.61 20.84 12.08
N PRO A 247 19.68 20.36 11.44
CA PRO A 247 19.64 19.90 10.05
C PRO A 247 18.55 18.85 9.84
N VAL A 248 17.88 18.91 8.68
CA VAL A 248 16.94 17.86 8.29
C VAL A 248 17.69 16.53 8.32
N PRO A 249 17.15 15.51 9.00
CA PRO A 249 17.79 14.19 9.03
C PRO A 249 18.00 13.69 7.60
N PRO A 250 19.11 13.00 7.34
CA PRO A 250 19.36 12.50 6.01
C PRO A 250 18.22 11.58 5.61
N HIS A 251 17.43 12.05 4.69
CA HIS A 251 16.42 11.24 4.03
C HIS A 251 17.21 10.14 3.32
N ARG A 252 17.22 8.92 3.85
CA ARG A 252 17.87 7.77 3.22
C ARG A 252 17.05 7.28 2.03
N PHE A 253 16.70 8.23 1.16
CA PHE A 253 16.27 7.95 -0.18
C PHE A 253 17.53 7.91 -1.06
N ALA A 254 17.85 6.75 -1.57
CA ALA A 254 18.24 6.78 -2.95
C ALA A 254 17.06 7.42 -3.70
N PRO A 255 17.22 8.58 -4.40
CA PRO A 255 16.14 9.14 -5.17
C PRO A 255 15.57 8.01 -6.00
N PHE A 256 14.23 7.93 -6.11
CA PHE A 256 13.57 6.97 -7.00
C PHE A 256 14.25 7.13 -8.36
N GLN A 257 15.20 6.26 -8.63
CA GLN A 257 15.81 6.20 -9.94
C GLN A 257 14.70 5.72 -10.85
N ARG A 258 14.40 6.54 -11.86
CA ARG A 258 13.44 6.14 -12.88
C ARG A 258 13.82 4.74 -13.36
N PRO A 259 12.85 3.92 -13.79
CA PRO A 259 13.09 2.57 -14.28
C PRO A 259 14.24 2.45 -15.29
N GLU A 260 14.52 3.51 -16.03
CA GLU A 260 15.60 3.59 -17.01
C GLU A 260 17.01 3.37 -16.44
N THR A 261 17.16 3.55 -15.12
CA THR A 261 18.46 3.37 -14.43
C THR A 261 18.52 2.10 -13.58
N LEU A 262 17.40 1.36 -13.45
CA LEU A 262 17.37 0.09 -12.75
C LEU A 262 17.83 -1.01 -13.71
N ILE A 263 18.88 -1.74 -13.30
CA ILE A 263 19.24 -3.00 -13.97
C ILE A 263 18.23 -4.03 -13.52
N PHE A 264 17.33 -4.42 -14.41
CA PHE A 264 16.39 -5.51 -14.19
C PHE A 264 17.00 -6.80 -14.72
N ASP A 265 16.82 -7.88 -13.97
CA ASP A 265 17.14 -9.24 -14.46
C ASP A 265 16.22 -9.64 -15.64
N GLU A 266 15.08 -8.96 -15.79
CA GLU A 266 14.11 -9.13 -16.86
C GLU A 266 13.90 -7.81 -17.64
N PRO A 267 13.55 -7.84 -18.92
CA PRO A 267 13.22 -6.64 -19.70
C PRO A 267 12.11 -5.82 -19.03
N VAL A 268 12.17 -4.48 -19.12
CA VAL A 268 11.20 -3.57 -18.52
C VAL A 268 9.74 -3.95 -18.80
N PRO A 269 9.32 -4.28 -20.03
CA PRO A 269 7.95 -4.72 -20.31
C PRO A 269 7.51 -6.00 -19.58
N ALA A 270 8.45 -6.81 -19.08
CA ALA A 270 8.15 -8.01 -18.31
C ALA A 270 8.26 -7.80 -16.80
N SER A 271 8.77 -6.67 -16.36
CA SER A 271 8.99 -6.34 -14.94
C SER A 271 7.76 -5.66 -14.32
N PRO A 272 7.38 -5.99 -13.06
CA PRO A 272 6.29 -5.30 -12.38
C PRO A 272 6.74 -3.91 -11.90
N ILE A 273 6.18 -2.85 -12.47
CA ILE A 273 6.50 -1.47 -12.13
C ILE A 273 5.23 -0.73 -11.71
N SER A 274 5.26 -0.04 -10.56
CA SER A 274 4.17 0.81 -10.11
C SER A 274 4.26 2.22 -10.71
N ARG A 275 3.12 2.93 -10.70
CA ARG A 275 3.06 4.37 -11.03
C ARG A 275 2.69 5.22 -9.81
N ILE A 276 2.88 4.69 -8.61
CA ILE A 276 2.63 5.41 -7.36
C ILE A 276 3.52 6.66 -7.35
N ARG A 277 2.89 7.82 -7.17
CA ARG A 277 3.58 9.10 -7.17
C ARG A 277 4.16 9.41 -5.80
N ALA A 278 5.30 10.08 -5.80
CA ALA A 278 5.82 10.69 -4.59
C ALA A 278 4.85 11.79 -4.11
N VAL A 279 4.52 11.76 -2.81
CA VAL A 279 3.73 12.81 -2.17
C VAL A 279 4.52 14.11 -2.14
N ARG A 280 3.85 15.24 -2.34
CA ARG A 280 4.47 16.58 -2.32
C ARG A 280 3.74 17.46 -1.30
N GLY A 281 4.31 17.59 -0.14
CA GLY A 281 3.66 18.27 0.99
C GLY A 281 2.40 17.51 1.42
N ASP A 282 1.26 18.17 1.48
CA ASP A 282 -0.02 17.55 1.82
C ASP A 282 -0.89 17.22 0.59
N ASP A 283 -0.28 17.20 -0.61
CA ASP A 283 -0.96 16.71 -1.82
C ASP A 283 -0.84 15.19 -1.91
N TRP A 284 -1.89 14.50 -1.48
CA TRP A 284 -2.03 13.05 -1.50
C TRP A 284 -2.74 12.54 -2.75
N THR A 285 -2.95 13.38 -3.76
CA THR A 285 -3.62 12.97 -5.00
C THR A 285 -2.72 12.05 -5.80
N ASP A 286 -3.21 10.85 -6.07
CA ASP A 286 -2.59 9.87 -6.96
C ASP A 286 -3.68 9.22 -7.81
N PRO A 287 -3.98 9.79 -9.00
CA PRO A 287 -5.05 9.29 -9.86
C PRO A 287 -4.90 7.80 -10.22
N TRP A 288 -3.67 7.30 -10.30
CA TRP A 288 -3.42 5.90 -10.60
C TRP A 288 -3.78 5.00 -9.40
N LEU A 289 -3.34 5.36 -8.21
CA LEU A 289 -3.65 4.62 -7.00
C LEU A 289 -5.14 4.76 -6.62
N ASP A 290 -5.76 5.92 -6.86
CA ASP A 290 -7.20 6.13 -6.66
C ASP A 290 -8.02 5.23 -7.60
N ARG A 291 -7.59 5.07 -8.86
CA ARG A 291 -8.23 4.14 -9.79
C ARG A 291 -8.09 2.68 -9.34
N ILE A 292 -6.94 2.29 -8.81
CA ILE A 292 -6.74 0.95 -8.23
C ILE A 292 -7.66 0.75 -7.02
N GLN A 293 -7.79 1.75 -6.17
CA GLN A 293 -8.74 1.70 -5.03
C GLN A 293 -10.17 1.48 -5.52
N ALA A 294 -10.60 2.20 -6.55
CA ALA A 294 -11.92 1.99 -7.15
C ALA A 294 -12.10 0.58 -7.71
N MET A 295 -11.08 0.02 -8.38
CA MET A 295 -11.10 -1.37 -8.85
C MET A 295 -11.22 -2.36 -7.69
N ARG A 296 -10.43 -2.18 -6.62
CA ARG A 296 -10.45 -3.06 -5.46
C ARG A 296 -11.79 -3.01 -4.74
N ASN A 297 -12.42 -1.84 -4.66
CA ASN A 297 -13.78 -1.71 -4.13
C ASN A 297 -14.78 -2.47 -5.01
N ALA A 298 -14.75 -2.28 -6.33
CA ALA A 298 -15.62 -3.00 -7.26
C ALA A 298 -15.44 -4.54 -7.18
N ILE A 299 -14.20 -5.02 -7.01
CA ILE A 299 -13.89 -6.43 -6.79
C ILE A 299 -14.53 -6.94 -5.48
N ALA A 300 -14.41 -6.18 -4.40
CA ALA A 300 -15.00 -6.54 -3.11
C ALA A 300 -16.54 -6.59 -3.17
N ASP A 301 -17.15 -5.67 -3.92
CA ASP A 301 -18.60 -5.58 -4.11
C ASP A 301 -19.16 -6.69 -5.02
N ALA A 302 -18.33 -7.24 -5.91
CA ALA A 302 -18.71 -8.34 -6.83
C ALA A 302 -18.99 -9.68 -6.13
N LYS A 303 -18.79 -9.79 -4.82
CA LYS A 303 -19.08 -10.96 -3.97
C LYS A 303 -18.60 -12.31 -4.55
N GLY A 304 -17.49 -12.27 -5.25
CA GLY A 304 -16.74 -13.45 -5.67
C GLY A 304 -16.97 -13.98 -7.09
N GLY A 305 -18.00 -13.57 -7.84
CA GLY A 305 -18.21 -14.06 -9.20
C GLY A 305 -18.60 -12.99 -10.20
N VAL A 306 -17.94 -12.97 -11.38
CA VAL A 306 -18.26 -12.01 -12.45
C VAL A 306 -18.29 -12.70 -13.83
N ALA A 307 -19.15 -12.20 -14.72
CA ALA A 307 -19.25 -12.71 -16.09
C ALA A 307 -17.97 -12.41 -16.89
N ALA A 308 -17.42 -11.21 -16.71
CA ALA A 308 -16.21 -10.76 -17.40
C ALA A 308 -15.37 -9.80 -16.56
N ALA A 309 -14.06 -9.76 -16.83
CA ALA A 309 -13.15 -8.74 -16.36
C ALA A 309 -12.32 -8.20 -17.53
N TYR A 310 -12.11 -6.89 -17.56
CA TYR A 310 -11.32 -6.21 -18.60
C TYR A 310 -9.99 -5.76 -18.02
N LEU A 311 -8.93 -6.50 -18.28
CA LEU A 311 -7.58 -6.17 -17.86
C LEU A 311 -6.86 -5.45 -18.99
N ALA A 312 -6.71 -4.13 -18.87
CA ALA A 312 -6.13 -3.33 -19.94
C ALA A 312 -5.14 -2.27 -19.42
N GLY A 313 -4.12 -2.04 -20.25
CA GLY A 313 -3.29 -0.86 -20.24
C GLY A 313 -3.45 -0.17 -21.59
N GLY A 314 -3.68 1.14 -21.62
CA GLY A 314 -3.96 1.86 -22.85
C GLY A 314 -5.45 2.06 -23.13
N ILE A 315 -5.80 2.36 -24.34
CA ILE A 315 -7.08 2.96 -24.74
C ILE A 315 -8.28 2.05 -24.39
N ALA A 316 -8.83 2.19 -23.17
CA ALA A 316 -10.09 1.54 -22.77
C ALA A 316 -11.27 1.89 -23.70
N ARG A 317 -11.17 3.00 -24.47
CA ARG A 317 -12.13 3.36 -25.50
C ARG A 317 -12.21 2.33 -26.64
N GLY A 318 -11.07 1.67 -26.99
CA GLY A 318 -11.05 0.63 -28.00
C GLY A 318 -11.72 -0.68 -27.56
N LEU A 319 -11.70 -1.01 -26.26
CA LEU A 319 -12.38 -2.18 -25.72
C LEU A 319 -13.91 -2.10 -25.86
N LYS A 320 -14.50 -0.91 -25.67
CA LYS A 320 -15.93 -0.70 -25.86
C LYS A 320 -16.36 -0.91 -27.33
N ALA A 321 -15.46 -0.65 -28.27
CA ALA A 321 -15.75 -0.80 -29.68
C ALA A 321 -15.57 -2.24 -30.20
N THR A 322 -14.63 -3.02 -29.59
CA THR A 322 -14.26 -4.37 -30.09
C THR A 322 -14.92 -5.52 -29.33
N ALA A 323 -15.23 -5.34 -28.05
CA ALA A 323 -15.81 -6.39 -27.20
C ALA A 323 -17.35 -6.32 -27.09
N GLY A 324 -17.99 -5.35 -27.77
CA GLY A 324 -19.43 -5.09 -27.67
C GLY A 324 -19.81 -4.32 -26.38
N ALA A 325 -20.60 -3.26 -26.53
CA ALA A 325 -21.10 -2.45 -25.39
C ALA A 325 -21.85 -3.29 -24.34
N ASP A 326 -22.41 -4.43 -24.76
CA ASP A 326 -23.21 -5.32 -23.94
C ASP A 326 -22.41 -6.10 -22.88
N ALA A 327 -21.12 -6.31 -23.09
CA ALA A 327 -20.28 -7.04 -22.13
C ALA A 327 -20.00 -6.23 -20.86
N LEU A 328 -19.96 -4.89 -20.92
CA LEU A 328 -19.81 -4.00 -19.75
C LEU A 328 -21.13 -3.79 -18.99
N ALA A 329 -22.28 -4.03 -19.64
CA ALA A 329 -23.60 -3.76 -19.06
C ALA A 329 -24.04 -4.76 -17.97
N ALA A 330 -23.41 -5.94 -17.88
CA ALA A 330 -23.90 -7.06 -17.06
C ALA A 330 -23.04 -7.40 -15.84
N GLY A 331 -22.46 -6.40 -15.13
CA GLY A 331 -21.67 -6.66 -13.92
C GLY A 331 -20.23 -7.13 -14.23
N ALA A 332 -19.65 -6.68 -15.33
CA ALA A 332 -18.26 -6.89 -15.65
C ALA A 332 -17.36 -5.94 -14.82
N LEU A 333 -16.16 -6.43 -14.42
CA LEU A 333 -15.15 -5.61 -13.79
C LEU A 333 -14.32 -4.86 -14.85
N ASP A 334 -14.30 -3.54 -14.74
CA ASP A 334 -13.37 -2.70 -15.50
C ASP A 334 -12.07 -2.51 -14.72
N LEU A 335 -11.05 -3.27 -15.10
CA LEU A 335 -9.72 -3.25 -14.50
C LEU A 335 -8.72 -2.53 -15.45
N SER A 336 -9.18 -1.54 -16.19
CA SER A 336 -8.36 -0.77 -17.12
C SER A 336 -7.88 0.54 -16.52
N ILE A 337 -6.64 0.92 -16.83
CA ILE A 337 -6.09 2.27 -16.59
C ILE A 337 -5.49 2.78 -17.90
N ALA A 338 -5.92 3.97 -18.33
CA ALA A 338 -5.34 4.63 -19.49
C ALA A 338 -3.84 4.89 -19.28
N ASP A 339 -3.09 4.79 -20.36
CA ASP A 339 -1.64 5.04 -20.41
C ASP A 339 -0.76 4.07 -19.59
N ASP A 340 -1.33 2.98 -19.06
CA ASP A 340 -0.53 1.92 -18.47
C ASP A 340 0.24 1.16 -19.58
N GLY A 341 1.56 1.04 -19.40
CA GLY A 341 2.38 0.05 -20.08
C GLY A 341 2.09 -1.36 -19.55
N ILE A 342 2.60 -2.37 -20.24
CA ILE A 342 2.39 -3.77 -19.84
C ILE A 342 3.00 -4.06 -18.45
N GLU A 343 4.11 -3.44 -18.10
CA GLU A 343 4.78 -3.49 -16.80
C GLU A 343 3.85 -3.03 -15.67
N HIS A 344 3.06 -1.99 -15.89
CA HIS A 344 2.09 -1.48 -14.92
C HIS A 344 0.90 -2.45 -14.76
N VAL A 345 0.44 -3.04 -15.85
CA VAL A 345 -0.61 -4.08 -15.82
C VAL A 345 -0.12 -5.31 -15.05
N ILE A 346 1.14 -5.72 -15.25
CA ILE A 346 1.77 -6.81 -14.50
C ILE A 346 1.78 -6.47 -13.01
N TRP A 347 2.25 -5.27 -12.64
CA TRP A 347 2.28 -4.85 -11.24
C TRP A 347 0.88 -4.94 -10.60
N ARG A 348 -0.15 -4.40 -11.25
CA ARG A 348 -1.52 -4.47 -10.73
C ARG A 348 -2.03 -5.90 -10.62
N ALA A 349 -1.75 -6.74 -11.60
CA ALA A 349 -2.12 -8.14 -11.60
C ALA A 349 -1.46 -8.93 -10.46
N GLU A 350 -0.21 -8.64 -10.14
CA GLU A 350 0.50 -9.26 -9.02
C GLU A 350 0.02 -8.73 -7.67
N ASN A 351 -0.33 -7.45 -7.58
CA ASN A 351 -0.63 -6.76 -6.34
C ASN A 351 -2.13 -6.66 -5.99
N GLY A 352 -2.98 -7.50 -6.58
CA GLY A 352 -4.33 -7.69 -6.08
C GLY A 352 -5.47 -7.45 -7.07
N VAL A 353 -5.21 -6.91 -8.25
CA VAL A 353 -6.27 -6.65 -9.23
C VAL A 353 -6.86 -7.93 -9.85
N LEU A 354 -6.15 -9.06 -9.74
CA LEU A 354 -6.67 -10.38 -10.13
C LEU A 354 -7.15 -11.24 -8.94
N ASP A 355 -7.18 -10.70 -7.73
CA ASP A 355 -7.52 -11.44 -6.50
C ASP A 355 -8.91 -11.04 -5.98
N GLY A 356 -9.58 -11.97 -5.28
CA GLY A 356 -10.85 -11.72 -4.60
C GLY A 356 -12.11 -11.97 -5.42
N TYR A 357 -11.99 -12.39 -6.67
CA TYR A 357 -13.13 -12.74 -7.54
C TYR A 357 -12.79 -13.93 -8.45
N LYS A 358 -13.81 -14.45 -9.14
CA LYS A 358 -13.68 -15.46 -10.19
C LYS A 358 -14.39 -14.97 -11.45
N ALA A 359 -13.66 -14.77 -12.54
CA ALA A 359 -14.22 -14.38 -13.82
C ALA A 359 -14.51 -15.61 -14.69
N LYS A 360 -15.60 -15.58 -15.46
CA LYS A 360 -15.82 -16.57 -16.55
C LYS A 360 -14.92 -16.25 -17.73
N ARG A 361 -14.75 -14.96 -18.05
CA ARG A 361 -13.85 -14.47 -19.11
C ARG A 361 -12.98 -13.31 -18.63
N VAL A 362 -11.74 -13.27 -19.10
CA VAL A 362 -10.85 -12.12 -18.92
C VAL A 362 -10.43 -11.62 -20.29
N PHE A 363 -10.80 -10.40 -20.63
CA PHE A 363 -10.34 -9.71 -21.82
C PHE A 363 -9.01 -9.02 -21.51
N LEU A 364 -7.95 -9.43 -22.20
CA LEU A 364 -6.61 -8.88 -22.02
C LEU A 364 -6.24 -7.98 -23.18
N LEU A 365 -6.12 -6.67 -22.90
CA LEU A 365 -5.56 -5.66 -23.80
C LEU A 365 -4.36 -5.00 -23.12
N ALA A 366 -3.17 -5.58 -23.27
CA ALA A 366 -1.95 -5.06 -22.70
C ALA A 366 -0.84 -5.08 -23.75
N GLY A 367 0.00 -4.05 -23.75
CA GLY A 367 1.12 -3.90 -24.67
C GLY A 367 0.95 -2.80 -25.71
N ALA A 368 -0.24 -2.20 -25.84
CA ALA A 368 -0.48 -1.09 -26.78
C ALA A 368 0.43 0.12 -26.53
N ASN A 369 0.77 0.40 -25.25
CA ASN A 369 1.68 1.48 -24.87
C ASN A 369 3.16 1.02 -24.81
N GLY A 370 3.45 -0.20 -25.20
CA GLY A 370 4.79 -0.79 -25.22
C GLY A 370 5.56 -0.59 -26.54
N PHE A 371 5.05 0.20 -27.47
CA PHE A 371 5.69 0.34 -28.81
C PHE A 371 7.05 1.07 -28.80
N GLY A 372 7.47 1.61 -27.67
CA GLY A 372 8.84 2.10 -27.45
C GLY A 372 9.86 0.98 -27.17
N TYR A 373 9.39 -0.24 -26.90
CA TYR A 373 10.24 -1.40 -26.62
C TYR A 373 10.30 -2.38 -27.81
N PRO A 374 11.37 -3.19 -27.93
CA PRO A 374 11.39 -4.31 -28.85
C PRO A 374 10.19 -5.25 -28.63
N LEU A 375 9.58 -5.73 -29.71
CA LEU A 375 8.37 -6.57 -29.64
C LEU A 375 8.58 -7.83 -28.81
N GLU A 376 9.76 -8.41 -28.86
CA GLU A 376 10.16 -9.59 -28.09
C GLU A 376 10.10 -9.35 -26.58
N GLN A 377 10.39 -8.12 -26.12
CA GLN A 377 10.28 -7.74 -24.71
C GLN A 377 8.81 -7.55 -24.30
N VAL A 378 8.00 -6.96 -25.18
CA VAL A 378 6.54 -6.84 -24.96
C VAL A 378 5.90 -8.23 -24.90
N GLU A 379 6.34 -9.16 -25.75
CA GLU A 379 5.90 -10.55 -25.75
C GLU A 379 6.17 -11.25 -24.41
N GLN A 380 7.36 -11.06 -23.82
CA GLN A 380 7.69 -11.59 -22.49
C GLN A 380 6.71 -11.08 -21.43
N GLY A 381 6.33 -9.80 -21.50
CA GLY A 381 5.30 -9.23 -20.63
C GLY A 381 3.92 -9.89 -20.83
N VAL A 382 3.51 -10.15 -22.07
CA VAL A 382 2.26 -10.88 -22.37
C VAL A 382 2.31 -12.29 -21.79
N VAL A 383 3.41 -13.02 -21.99
CA VAL A 383 3.62 -14.37 -21.46
C VAL A 383 3.51 -14.37 -19.93
N ARG A 384 4.12 -13.39 -19.25
CA ARG A 384 4.02 -13.24 -17.79
C ARG A 384 2.58 -13.01 -17.36
N LEU A 385 1.83 -12.14 -18.03
CA LEU A 385 0.41 -11.90 -17.74
C LEU A 385 -0.45 -13.14 -17.94
N LEU A 386 -0.23 -13.90 -19.00
CA LEU A 386 -0.92 -15.19 -19.24
C LEU A 386 -0.61 -16.19 -18.13
N GLY A 387 0.64 -16.24 -17.67
CA GLY A 387 1.05 -17.04 -16.51
C GLY A 387 0.36 -16.62 -15.22
N LEU A 388 0.23 -15.30 -14.95
CA LEU A 388 -0.52 -14.77 -13.82
C LEU A 388 -2.00 -15.12 -13.89
N LEU A 389 -2.64 -14.95 -15.04
CA LEU A 389 -4.03 -15.32 -15.29
C LEU A 389 -4.26 -16.82 -15.10
N LYS A 390 -3.31 -17.65 -15.53
CA LYS A 390 -3.40 -19.11 -15.30
C LYS A 390 -3.39 -19.46 -13.81
N ARG A 391 -2.59 -18.76 -13.00
CA ARG A 391 -2.51 -19.01 -11.54
C ARG A 391 -3.66 -18.42 -10.76
N LYS A 392 -4.04 -17.17 -11.05
CA LYS A 392 -5.00 -16.41 -10.22
C LYS A 392 -6.46 -16.55 -10.71
N GLN A 393 -6.67 -16.84 -11.99
CA GLN A 393 -7.99 -17.02 -12.62
C GLN A 393 -8.02 -18.32 -13.45
N PRO A 394 -7.73 -19.51 -12.85
CA PRO A 394 -7.51 -20.75 -13.60
C PRO A 394 -8.75 -21.22 -14.40
N GLN A 395 -9.94 -20.84 -13.95
CA GLN A 395 -11.22 -21.18 -14.58
C GLN A 395 -11.63 -20.25 -15.74
N ALA A 396 -10.95 -19.09 -15.87
CA ALA A 396 -11.34 -18.09 -16.85
C ALA A 396 -10.87 -18.44 -18.27
N GLU A 397 -11.74 -18.23 -19.25
CA GLU A 397 -11.34 -18.08 -20.64
C GLU A 397 -10.63 -16.73 -20.80
N VAL A 398 -9.48 -16.69 -21.44
CA VAL A 398 -8.71 -15.46 -21.70
C VAL A 398 -8.91 -15.07 -23.16
N VAL A 399 -9.46 -13.89 -23.38
CA VAL A 399 -9.64 -13.33 -24.74
C VAL A 399 -8.55 -12.29 -24.97
N LEU A 400 -7.61 -12.57 -25.86
CA LEU A 400 -6.57 -11.64 -26.28
C LEU A 400 -7.17 -10.64 -27.26
N VAL A 401 -7.24 -9.37 -26.87
CA VAL A 401 -7.86 -8.32 -27.68
C VAL A 401 -6.81 -7.71 -28.62
N PRO A 402 -6.98 -7.86 -29.96
CA PRO A 402 -6.06 -7.29 -30.92
C PRO A 402 -6.17 -5.76 -30.98
N LEU A 403 -5.09 -5.11 -31.38
CA LEU A 403 -5.08 -3.67 -31.64
C LEU A 403 -5.75 -3.36 -32.97
N ALA A 404 -6.66 -2.37 -32.95
CA ALA A 404 -7.27 -1.90 -34.22
C ALA A 404 -6.23 -1.10 -35.02
N ALA A 405 -6.07 -1.45 -36.30
CA ALA A 405 -5.15 -0.77 -37.22
C ALA A 405 -5.50 0.73 -37.43
N ALA A 406 -6.76 1.09 -37.24
CA ALA A 406 -7.29 2.45 -37.45
C ALA A 406 -6.79 3.51 -36.45
N ASN A 407 -6.15 3.12 -35.33
CA ASN A 407 -5.63 4.07 -34.35
C ASN A 407 -4.19 4.55 -34.65
N ALA A 408 -3.59 4.10 -35.73
CA ALA A 408 -2.27 4.49 -36.16
C ALA A 408 -2.37 5.51 -37.30
N ALA A 409 -2.36 6.79 -36.94
CA ALA A 409 -2.37 7.90 -37.93
C ALA A 409 -1.13 7.93 -38.81
N ASP A 410 -0.12 7.12 -38.51
CA ASP A 410 1.08 6.90 -39.30
C ASP A 410 1.23 5.42 -39.71
N GLY A 411 1.78 5.18 -40.90
CA GLY A 411 1.98 3.83 -41.42
C GLY A 411 2.93 2.95 -40.57
N LYS A 412 3.69 3.55 -39.62
CA LYS A 412 4.57 2.82 -38.69
C LYS A 412 3.76 2.15 -37.58
N GLY A 413 2.78 2.87 -37.02
CA GLY A 413 1.91 2.30 -35.99
C GLY A 413 1.04 1.15 -36.52
N ALA A 414 0.56 1.24 -37.75
CA ALA A 414 -0.20 0.16 -38.40
C ALA A 414 0.62 -1.14 -38.52
N LYS A 415 1.87 -1.05 -39.01
CA LYS A 415 2.80 -2.20 -39.12
C LYS A 415 3.11 -2.78 -37.74
N MET A 416 3.27 -1.95 -36.70
CA MET A 416 3.52 -2.44 -35.34
C MET A 416 2.29 -3.15 -34.77
N ALA A 417 1.10 -2.61 -34.96
CA ALA A 417 -0.16 -3.27 -34.57
C ALA A 417 -0.33 -4.63 -35.27
N GLU A 418 0.00 -4.73 -36.56
CA GLU A 418 -0.04 -5.98 -37.31
C GLU A 418 0.94 -7.03 -36.71
N ARG A 419 2.19 -6.65 -36.44
CA ARG A 419 3.19 -7.51 -35.82
C ARG A 419 2.77 -7.93 -34.40
N PHE A 420 2.26 -6.99 -33.61
CA PHE A 420 1.73 -7.28 -32.28
C PHE A 420 0.54 -8.27 -32.36
N ASN A 421 -0.40 -8.07 -33.24
CA ASN A 421 -1.54 -8.96 -33.42
C ASN A 421 -1.12 -10.37 -33.91
N ALA A 422 -0.11 -10.46 -34.76
CA ALA A 422 0.48 -11.73 -35.14
C ALA A 422 1.12 -12.46 -33.96
N MET A 423 1.82 -11.74 -33.10
CA MET A 423 2.37 -12.27 -31.83
C MET A 423 1.25 -12.78 -30.93
N LEU A 424 0.18 -12.00 -30.71
CA LEU A 424 -0.97 -12.45 -29.89
C LEU A 424 -1.59 -13.72 -30.43
N LYS A 425 -1.70 -13.83 -31.76
CA LYS A 425 -2.25 -15.04 -32.44
C LYS A 425 -1.41 -16.28 -32.14
N ALA A 426 -0.09 -16.15 -32.03
CA ALA A 426 0.81 -17.26 -31.70
C ALA A 426 0.59 -17.79 -30.25
N HIS A 427 0.08 -16.97 -29.35
CA HIS A 427 -0.22 -17.36 -27.96
C HIS A 427 -1.67 -17.84 -27.75
N ALA A 428 -2.52 -17.79 -28.78
CA ALA A 428 -3.88 -18.32 -28.69
C ALA A 428 -3.86 -19.84 -28.86
N ASP A 429 -4.34 -20.59 -27.88
CA ASP A 429 -4.39 -22.06 -27.90
C ASP A 429 -5.73 -22.61 -28.40
N GLY A 430 -6.67 -21.73 -28.72
CA GLY A 430 -8.02 -22.07 -29.16
C GLY A 430 -8.92 -22.73 -28.11
N LYS A 431 -8.38 -23.05 -26.96
CA LYS A 431 -9.08 -23.67 -25.81
C LYS A 431 -9.39 -22.67 -24.72
N ARG A 432 -8.37 -22.29 -23.99
CA ARG A 432 -8.47 -21.35 -22.86
C ARG A 432 -8.09 -19.92 -23.28
N VAL A 433 -7.08 -19.78 -24.13
CA VAL A 433 -6.61 -18.50 -24.66
C VAL A 433 -7.10 -18.36 -26.09
N LYS A 434 -7.94 -17.36 -26.35
CA LYS A 434 -8.61 -17.19 -27.65
C LYS A 434 -8.40 -15.78 -28.20
N LEU A 435 -8.60 -15.62 -29.49
CA LEU A 435 -8.88 -14.34 -30.13
C LEU A 435 -10.39 -14.09 -30.11
N PRO A 436 -10.85 -12.84 -30.24
CA PRO A 436 -12.28 -12.50 -30.33
C PRO A 436 -12.97 -13.20 -31.48
#